data_472f5da688a919dcc783bac3aee5497d
#
_entry.id   472f5da688a919dcc783bac3aee5497d
#
_cell.length_a   1.000
_cell.length_b   1.000
_cell.length_c   1.000
_cell.angle_alpha   90.00
_cell.angle_beta   90.00
_cell.angle_gamma   90.00
#
_symmetry.space_group_name_H-M   'P 1'
#
loop_
_entity.id
_entity.type
_entity.pdbx_description
1 polymer ?
#
loop_
_entity_poly.entity_id
_entity_poly.type
_entity_poly.pdbx_seq_one_letter_code
_entity_poly.pdbx_strand_id
1 'polypeptide(L)'
;MSPVSLTPAALASKDAPTYKPVVARPRDAFSLWDLRVEVARARGPMVCNHRLGDFFELSGENLSLPPGQSFPLYPLAALLPLLPAKQRQTHPNDWMSTDSEVACPDPRCGAIFRIVRLRKRSFRHADVSAVPLPRRRRVRR
;
A
#
# COMPACT_ATOMS: atom_id res chain seq x y z
N MET A 1 -19.44 -64.33 -38.93
CA MET A 1 -20.20 -63.13 -38.52
C MET A 1 -19.81 -62.85 -37.09
N SER A 2 -18.86 -61.94 -36.89
CA SER A 2 -18.40 -61.54 -35.54
C SER A 2 -18.95 -60.16 -35.21
N PRO A 3 -19.46 -59.91 -34.00
CA PRO A 3 -19.96 -58.58 -33.62
C PRO A 3 -18.81 -57.65 -33.24
N VAL A 4 -18.86 -56.46 -33.82
CA VAL A 4 -17.96 -55.35 -33.52
C VAL A 4 -18.36 -54.71 -32.19
N SER A 5 -17.47 -54.74 -31.21
CA SER A 5 -17.63 -54.09 -29.92
C SER A 5 -17.31 -52.61 -30.08
N LEU A 6 -18.28 -51.73 -29.88
CA LEU A 6 -18.11 -50.28 -29.81
C LEU A 6 -17.85 -49.88 -28.34
N THR A 7 -16.65 -49.41 -28.08
CA THR A 7 -16.28 -48.84 -26.81
C THR A 7 -16.69 -47.34 -26.82
N PRO A 8 -17.44 -46.83 -25.81
CA PRO A 8 -17.72 -45.39 -25.75
C PRO A 8 -16.49 -44.64 -25.23
N ALA A 9 -15.97 -43.73 -26.04
CA ALA A 9 -14.94 -42.78 -25.64
C ALA A 9 -15.49 -41.85 -24.56
N ALA A 10 -14.89 -41.88 -23.39
CA ALA A 10 -15.19 -40.95 -22.30
C ALA A 10 -14.68 -39.57 -22.68
N LEU A 11 -15.62 -38.63 -22.91
CA LEU A 11 -15.38 -37.20 -23.00
C LEU A 11 -15.00 -36.71 -21.60
N ALA A 12 -13.70 -36.58 -21.35
CA ALA A 12 -13.19 -35.88 -20.17
C ALA A 12 -13.43 -34.38 -20.36
N SER A 13 -14.42 -33.83 -19.66
CA SER A 13 -14.65 -32.40 -19.54
C SER A 13 -13.44 -31.74 -18.85
N LYS A 14 -12.74 -30.86 -19.57
CA LYS A 14 -11.54 -30.15 -19.10
C LYS A 14 -11.84 -28.86 -18.33
N ASP A 15 -13.06 -28.57 -18.01
CA ASP A 15 -13.48 -27.32 -17.36
C ASP A 15 -14.14 -27.56 -16.01
N ALA A 16 -13.42 -28.20 -15.09
CA ALA A 16 -13.78 -28.11 -13.70
C ALA A 16 -13.21 -26.79 -13.14
N PRO A 17 -14.03 -25.86 -12.59
CA PRO A 17 -13.53 -24.65 -11.98
C PRO A 17 -12.65 -25.02 -10.79
N THR A 18 -11.35 -24.72 -10.89
CA THR A 18 -10.43 -24.86 -9.77
C THR A 18 -10.81 -23.88 -8.68
N TYR A 19 -11.56 -24.34 -7.71
CA TYR A 19 -11.87 -23.61 -6.49
C TYR A 19 -10.56 -23.38 -5.72
N LYS A 20 -10.07 -22.15 -5.74
CA LYS A 20 -8.99 -21.73 -4.85
C LYS A 20 -9.59 -21.53 -3.47
N PRO A 21 -9.16 -22.29 -2.43
CA PRO A 21 -9.67 -22.08 -1.09
C PRO A 21 -9.40 -20.64 -0.67
N VAL A 22 -10.44 -19.94 -0.24
CA VAL A 22 -10.31 -18.62 0.37
C VAL A 22 -9.62 -18.83 1.72
N VAL A 23 -8.33 -18.57 1.77
CA VAL A 23 -7.57 -18.60 3.03
C VAL A 23 -8.14 -17.49 3.90
N ALA A 24 -8.83 -17.86 4.96
CA ALA A 24 -9.38 -16.91 5.93
C ALA A 24 -8.24 -16.07 6.51
N ARG A 25 -8.37 -14.73 6.44
CA ARG A 25 -7.37 -13.83 7.03
C ARG A 25 -7.27 -14.09 8.53
N PRO A 26 -6.06 -14.15 9.12
CA PRO A 26 -5.89 -14.25 10.55
C PRO A 26 -6.69 -13.15 11.27
N ARG A 27 -7.24 -13.46 12.43
CA ARG A 27 -8.09 -12.52 13.21
C ARG A 27 -7.37 -11.25 13.65
N ASP A 28 -6.04 -11.31 13.73
CA ASP A 28 -5.14 -10.23 14.10
C ASP A 28 -4.54 -9.52 12.86
N ALA A 29 -5.00 -9.83 11.66
CA ALA A 29 -4.49 -9.25 10.44
C ALA A 29 -5.08 -7.85 10.18
N PHE A 30 -4.23 -6.94 9.70
CA PHE A 30 -4.59 -5.64 9.16
C PHE A 30 -3.77 -5.36 7.90
N SER A 31 -4.12 -4.31 7.17
CA SER A 31 -3.42 -3.98 5.93
C SER A 31 -3.03 -2.51 5.90
N LEU A 32 -1.86 -2.24 5.34
CA LEU A 32 -1.37 -0.90 5.04
C LEU A 32 -0.95 -0.82 3.57
N TRP A 33 -1.03 0.38 3.01
CA TRP A 33 -0.42 0.69 1.73
C TRP A 33 1.07 0.98 1.91
N ASP A 34 1.90 0.40 1.06
CA ASP A 34 3.24 0.94 0.83
C ASP A 34 3.08 2.25 0.07
N LEU A 35 3.84 3.26 0.46
CA LEU A 35 3.78 4.59 -0.14
C LEU A 35 5.10 4.93 -0.82
N ARG A 36 5.01 5.73 -1.90
CA ARG A 36 6.14 6.49 -2.43
C ARG A 36 5.80 7.97 -2.33
N VAL A 37 6.75 8.74 -1.86
CA VAL A 37 6.69 10.20 -1.90
C VAL A 37 7.74 10.68 -2.87
N GLU A 38 7.33 11.37 -3.91
CA GLU A 38 8.22 11.84 -4.98
C GLU A 38 8.16 13.35 -5.14
N VAL A 39 9.25 13.97 -5.58
CA VAL A 39 9.27 15.34 -6.07
C VAL A 39 8.62 15.35 -7.45
N ALA A 40 7.33 15.65 -7.50
CA ALA A 40 6.51 15.44 -8.69
C ALA A 40 6.60 16.59 -9.70
N ARG A 41 6.70 17.83 -9.20
CA ARG A 41 6.74 19.04 -10.03
C ARG A 41 7.24 20.23 -9.24
N ALA A 42 7.53 21.32 -9.93
CA ALA A 42 7.89 22.60 -9.33
C ALA A 42 6.93 23.69 -9.82
N ARG A 43 6.52 24.59 -8.91
CA ARG A 43 5.76 25.80 -9.21
C ARG A 43 6.66 27.05 -9.34
N GLY A 44 7.95 26.86 -9.27
CA GLY A 44 8.98 27.89 -9.29
C GLY A 44 10.34 27.30 -8.97
N PRO A 45 11.34 28.11 -8.65
CA PRO A 45 12.67 27.62 -8.29
C PRO A 45 12.60 26.64 -7.12
N MET A 46 13.32 25.52 -7.22
CA MET A 46 13.53 24.61 -6.10
C MET A 46 14.84 24.96 -5.41
N VAL A 47 14.76 25.51 -4.21
CA VAL A 47 15.93 25.93 -3.42
C VAL A 47 16.36 24.91 -2.38
N CYS A 48 15.50 23.95 -2.05
CA CYS A 48 15.87 22.82 -1.22
C CYS A 48 16.70 21.81 -2.02
N ASN A 49 17.56 21.06 -1.33
CA ASN A 49 18.46 20.11 -1.98
C ASN A 49 17.73 18.82 -2.39
N HIS A 50 16.95 18.89 -3.45
CA HIS A 50 16.30 17.75 -4.11
C HIS A 50 16.08 18.07 -5.59
N ARG A 51 15.80 17.04 -6.38
CA ARG A 51 15.57 17.11 -7.82
C ARG A 51 14.20 16.54 -8.17
N LEU A 52 13.64 16.93 -9.30
CA LEU A 52 12.47 16.27 -9.86
C LEU A 52 12.71 14.77 -10.00
N GLY A 53 11.77 13.97 -9.49
CA GLY A 53 11.88 12.51 -9.49
C GLY A 53 12.60 11.90 -8.30
N ASP A 54 13.27 12.68 -7.45
CA ASP A 54 13.76 12.17 -6.16
C ASP A 54 12.60 11.66 -5.34
N PHE A 55 12.81 10.56 -4.62
CA PHE A 55 11.72 9.93 -3.85
C PHE A 55 12.24 9.20 -2.61
N PHE A 56 11.33 8.93 -1.70
CA PHE A 56 11.51 7.90 -0.68
C PHE A 56 10.28 6.99 -0.64
N GLU A 57 10.44 5.82 -0.06
CA GLU A 57 9.36 4.86 0.14
C GLU A 57 9.13 4.60 1.63
N LEU A 58 7.88 4.38 1.98
CA LEU A 58 7.45 3.95 3.30
C LEU A 58 6.79 2.58 3.18
N SER A 59 7.38 1.59 3.84
CA SER A 59 6.92 0.20 3.81
C SER A 59 6.74 -0.28 5.24
N GLY A 60 5.49 -0.46 5.66
CA GLY A 60 5.19 -0.64 7.08
C GLY A 60 5.56 0.62 7.86
N GLU A 61 6.53 0.49 8.78
CA GLU A 61 7.09 1.61 9.55
C GLU A 61 8.46 2.09 9.03
N ASN A 62 9.00 1.42 8.00
CA ASN A 62 10.35 1.66 7.53
C ASN A 62 10.37 2.61 6.34
N LEU A 63 11.10 3.71 6.50
CA LEU A 63 11.39 4.68 5.45
C LEU A 63 12.71 4.31 4.78
N SER A 64 12.74 4.28 3.46
CA SER A 64 13.93 3.98 2.67
C SER A 64 14.11 4.99 1.54
N LEU A 65 15.38 5.27 1.23
CA LEU A 65 15.78 6.12 0.11
C LEU A 65 16.57 5.30 -0.90
N PRO A 66 16.57 5.69 -2.19
CA PRO A 66 17.50 5.13 -3.16
C PRO A 66 18.96 5.30 -2.71
N PRO A 67 19.86 4.38 -3.09
CA PRO A 67 21.28 4.51 -2.77
C PRO A 67 21.87 5.85 -3.23
N GLY A 68 22.60 6.54 -2.35
CA GLY A 68 23.25 7.81 -2.64
C GLY A 68 22.33 9.03 -2.69
N GLN A 69 21.01 8.87 -2.50
CA GLN A 69 20.05 9.96 -2.44
C GLN A 69 19.85 10.43 -0.99
N SER A 70 19.81 11.73 -0.79
CA SER A 70 19.35 12.36 0.46
C SER A 70 17.95 12.95 0.29
N PHE A 71 17.33 13.35 1.40
CA PHE A 71 16.05 14.04 1.38
C PHE A 71 16.05 15.19 2.40
N PRO A 72 15.64 16.42 2.03
CA PRO A 72 15.67 17.57 2.89
C PRO A 72 14.75 17.42 4.10
N LEU A 73 15.22 17.84 5.26
CA LEU A 73 14.53 17.68 6.54
C LEU A 73 13.19 18.43 6.60
N TYR A 74 13.13 19.67 6.12
CA TYR A 74 11.92 20.49 6.24
C TYR A 74 10.73 19.93 5.47
N PRO A 75 10.84 19.58 4.19
CA PRO A 75 9.75 18.90 3.49
C PRO A 75 9.44 17.52 4.08
N LEU A 76 10.43 16.77 4.55
CA LEU A 76 10.19 15.51 5.24
C LEU A 76 9.32 15.72 6.49
N ALA A 77 9.64 16.73 7.31
CA ALA A 77 8.85 17.05 8.50
C ALA A 77 7.40 17.41 8.18
N ALA A 78 7.14 18.09 7.07
CA ALA A 78 5.78 18.39 6.61
C ALA A 78 5.02 17.15 6.10
N LEU A 79 5.70 16.19 5.52
CA LEU A 79 5.13 14.97 4.97
C LEU A 79 4.82 13.91 6.04
N LEU A 80 5.72 13.74 7.01
CA LEU A 80 5.62 12.69 8.02
C LEU A 80 4.25 12.58 8.71
N PRO A 81 3.58 13.65 9.14
CA PRO A 81 2.27 13.54 9.80
C PRO A 81 1.17 12.97 8.91
N LEU A 82 1.30 13.09 7.59
CA LEU A 82 0.30 12.63 6.64
C LEU A 82 0.45 11.15 6.28
N LEU A 83 1.66 10.61 6.35
CA LEU A 83 1.97 9.27 5.85
C LEU A 83 1.19 8.17 6.58
N PRO A 84 1.06 8.16 7.92
CA PRO A 84 0.27 7.13 8.60
C PRO A 84 -1.20 7.10 8.18
N ALA A 85 -1.80 8.25 7.89
CA ALA A 85 -3.17 8.34 7.39
C ALA A 85 -3.28 7.83 5.95
N LYS A 86 -2.31 8.21 5.09
CA LYS A 86 -2.24 7.77 3.69
C LYS A 86 -2.04 6.25 3.54
N GLN A 87 -1.37 5.62 4.50
CA GLN A 87 -1.19 4.16 4.50
C GLN A 87 -2.48 3.39 4.79
N ARG A 88 -3.46 4.02 5.44
CA ARG A 88 -4.69 3.36 5.89
C ARG A 88 -5.80 3.48 4.86
N GLN A 89 -6.76 2.56 4.95
CA GLN A 89 -7.98 2.66 4.17
C GLN A 89 -8.82 3.83 4.71
N THR A 90 -9.06 4.82 3.86
CA THR A 90 -9.88 5.99 4.15
C THR A 90 -11.14 5.98 3.26
N HIS A 91 -12.16 6.75 3.63
CA HIS A 91 -13.35 6.90 2.80
C HIS A 91 -12.98 7.55 1.45
N PRO A 92 -13.56 7.13 0.31
CA PRO A 92 -13.22 7.71 -1.01
C PRO A 92 -13.40 9.23 -1.10
N ASN A 93 -14.34 9.80 -0.35
CA ASN A 93 -14.61 11.23 -0.34
C ASN A 93 -13.79 12.01 0.71
N ASP A 94 -12.95 11.33 1.47
CA ASP A 94 -12.04 11.96 2.43
C ASP A 94 -10.87 12.60 1.69
N TRP A 95 -10.50 13.80 2.06
CA TRP A 95 -9.33 14.49 1.48
C TRP A 95 -8.05 13.67 1.59
N MET A 96 -7.90 12.81 2.62
CA MET A 96 -6.78 11.87 2.71
C MET A 96 -6.75 10.87 1.56
N SER A 97 -7.88 10.62 0.91
CA SER A 97 -7.96 9.77 -0.29
C SER A 97 -7.75 10.55 -1.57
N THR A 98 -8.21 11.80 -1.64
CA THR A 98 -8.21 12.60 -2.87
C THR A 98 -6.98 13.47 -3.03
N ASP A 99 -6.50 14.10 -1.95
CA ASP A 99 -5.42 15.09 -2.00
C ASP A 99 -4.07 14.40 -1.80
N SER A 100 -3.30 14.28 -2.86
CA SER A 100 -2.02 13.55 -2.89
C SER A 100 -0.79 14.46 -2.96
N GLU A 101 -0.97 15.77 -3.13
CA GLU A 101 0.13 16.71 -3.30
C GLU A 101 0.35 17.56 -2.04
N VAL A 102 1.61 17.81 -1.72
CA VAL A 102 2.06 18.62 -0.58
C VAL A 102 3.14 19.58 -1.06
N ALA A 103 2.99 20.86 -0.75
CA ALA A 103 4.00 21.86 -1.05
C ALA A 103 5.17 21.79 -0.07
N CYS A 104 6.37 22.17 -0.55
CA CYS A 104 7.48 22.43 0.36
C CYS A 104 7.12 23.56 1.34
N PRO A 105 7.41 23.42 2.64
CA PRO A 105 7.09 24.44 3.63
C PRO A 105 7.97 25.71 3.53
N ASP A 106 9.07 25.66 2.77
CA ASP A 106 9.82 26.86 2.45
C ASP A 106 9.05 27.73 1.44
N PRO A 107 8.63 28.95 1.81
CA PRO A 107 7.81 29.81 0.95
C PRO A 107 8.51 30.23 -0.34
N ARG A 108 9.83 30.07 -0.40
CA ARG A 108 10.65 30.38 -1.61
C ARG A 108 10.96 29.18 -2.46
N CYS A 109 10.61 27.97 -2.00
CA CYS A 109 10.80 26.72 -2.72
C CYS A 109 9.52 26.30 -3.44
N GLY A 110 9.58 26.13 -4.76
CA GLY A 110 8.43 25.74 -5.57
C GLY A 110 8.17 24.24 -5.64
N ALA A 111 8.89 23.41 -4.91
CA ALA A 111 8.73 21.95 -4.98
C ALA A 111 7.37 21.49 -4.50
N ILE A 112 6.77 20.58 -5.27
CA ILE A 112 5.53 19.88 -4.94
C ILE A 112 5.83 18.39 -4.87
N PHE A 113 5.50 17.80 -3.73
CA PHE A 113 5.64 16.37 -3.48
C PHE A 113 4.30 15.67 -3.75
N ARG A 114 4.37 14.44 -4.26
CA ARG A 114 3.20 13.59 -4.45
C ARG A 114 3.35 12.32 -3.63
N ILE A 115 2.29 11.99 -2.87
CA ILE A 115 2.19 10.75 -2.11
C ILE A 115 1.41 9.75 -2.93
N VAL A 116 2.05 8.65 -3.33
CA VAL A 116 1.48 7.60 -4.17
C VAL A 116 1.34 6.31 -3.37
N ARG A 117 0.17 5.69 -3.40
CA ARG A 117 -0.06 4.35 -2.88
C ARG A 117 0.45 3.33 -3.91
N LEU A 118 1.38 2.47 -3.51
CA LEU A 118 1.97 1.46 -4.38
C LEU A 118 1.17 0.16 -4.31
N ARG A 119 1.43 -0.63 -3.28
CA ARG A 119 0.77 -1.92 -3.06
C ARG A 119 0.21 -2.00 -1.65
N LYS A 120 -0.83 -2.79 -1.48
CA LYS A 120 -1.42 -3.09 -0.18
C LYS A 120 -0.79 -4.35 0.39
N ARG A 121 -0.23 -4.27 1.59
CA ARG A 121 0.36 -5.41 2.29
C ARG A 121 -0.42 -5.73 3.55
N SER A 122 -0.46 -7.02 3.89
CA SER A 122 -1.07 -7.52 5.10
C SER A 122 -0.01 -7.73 6.18
N PHE A 123 -0.35 -7.37 7.40
CA PHE A 123 0.46 -7.52 8.62
C PHE A 123 -0.34 -8.29 9.66
N ARG A 124 0.37 -8.97 10.57
CA ARG A 124 -0.23 -9.52 11.77
C ARG A 124 0.12 -8.63 12.96
N HIS A 125 -0.86 -8.33 13.80
CA HIS A 125 -0.65 -7.48 14.97
C HIS A 125 0.46 -8.01 15.89
N ALA A 126 0.48 -9.33 16.11
CA ALA A 126 1.49 -9.97 16.97
C ALA A 126 2.94 -9.82 16.46
N ASP A 127 3.13 -9.59 15.15
CA ASP A 127 4.47 -9.44 14.56
C ASP A 127 5.00 -8.00 14.67
N VAL A 128 4.11 -7.02 14.90
CA VAL A 128 4.44 -5.58 14.81
C VAL A 128 4.06 -4.79 16.07
N SER A 129 3.47 -5.42 17.08
CA SER A 129 3.09 -4.77 18.33
C SER A 129 3.27 -5.72 19.52
N ALA A 130 3.85 -5.18 20.59
CA ALA A 130 3.92 -5.87 21.89
C ALA A 130 2.61 -5.75 22.69
N VAL A 131 1.67 -4.90 22.27
CA VAL A 131 0.40 -4.69 22.97
C VAL A 131 -0.59 -5.76 22.56
N PRO A 132 -1.16 -6.56 23.49
CA PRO A 132 -2.12 -7.59 23.13
C PRO A 132 -3.44 -6.96 22.63
N LEU A 133 -4.06 -7.63 21.65
CA LEU A 133 -5.39 -7.23 21.21
C LEU A 133 -6.44 -7.47 22.31
N PRO A 134 -7.44 -6.58 22.44
CA PRO A 134 -8.52 -6.75 23.39
C PRO A 134 -9.29 -8.04 23.10
N ARG A 135 -9.60 -8.81 24.16
CA ARG A 135 -10.46 -9.99 24.06
C ARG A 135 -11.85 -9.55 23.60
N ARG A 136 -12.35 -10.09 22.47
CA ARG A 136 -13.74 -9.86 22.05
C ARG A 136 -14.68 -10.35 23.14
N ARG A 137 -15.45 -9.46 23.74
CA ARG A 137 -16.60 -9.84 24.59
C ARG A 137 -17.54 -10.70 23.72
N ARG A 138 -17.79 -11.93 24.14
CA ARG A 138 -18.89 -12.73 23.57
C ARG A 138 -20.18 -11.99 23.93
N VAL A 139 -20.85 -11.41 22.94
CA VAL A 139 -22.24 -10.96 23.11
C VAL A 139 -23.05 -12.23 23.27
N ARG A 140 -23.52 -12.51 24.49
CA ARG A 140 -24.52 -13.57 24.71
C ARG A 140 -25.80 -13.07 24.03
N ARG A 141 -26.23 -13.80 23.02
CA ARG A 141 -27.58 -13.65 22.47
C ARG A 141 -28.59 -14.29 23.45
#